data_e865f8b485a100d2b7749324fd833cd6
#
_entry.id   e865f8b485a100d2b7749324fd833cd6
#
_cell.length_a   1.000
_cell.length_b   1.000
_cell.length_c   1.000
_cell.angle_alpha   90.00
_cell.angle_beta   90.00
_cell.angle_gamma   90.00
#
_symmetry.space_group_name_H-M   'P 1'
#
loop_
_entity.id
_entity.type
_entity.pdbx_description
1 polymer ?
#
loop_
_entity_poly.entity_id
_entity_poly.type
_entity_poly.pdbx_seq_one_letter_code
_entity_poly.pdbx_strand_id
1 'polypeptide(L)'
;MRSIGAGVAGNRSELSERIGTAIATDRQVLFEPLIRGREIEVGVLENDSGVPVASPPGELFSGADFYDYETKYGVGAKTRIPADLSPALSERLRDLALLAFRTLGCRHYARVDFFLSDGAPILNEVNALPGLTDKSMFPKLALAMGVPFPALVRRLVSFARGGAA
;
A
#
# COMPACT_ATOMS: atom_id res chain seq x y z
N MET A 1 -8.80 5.01 6.19
CA MET A 1 -9.96 5.65 5.50
C MET A 1 -11.03 4.58 5.36
N ARG A 2 -12.27 4.79 5.75
CA ARG A 2 -13.33 3.80 5.46
C ARG A 2 -13.79 4.02 4.02
N SER A 3 -13.70 2.99 3.19
CA SER A 3 -14.26 3.04 1.82
C SER A 3 -15.79 3.13 1.91
N ILE A 4 -16.37 4.14 1.28
CA ILE A 4 -17.83 4.30 1.21
C ILE A 4 -18.37 3.22 0.26
N GLY A 5 -19.43 2.50 0.69
CA GLY A 5 -20.04 1.44 -0.11
C GLY A 5 -19.31 0.09 -0.11
N ALA A 6 -18.11 0.01 0.48
CA ALA A 6 -17.40 -1.27 0.62
C ALA A 6 -17.94 -2.08 1.80
N GLY A 7 -18.00 -3.41 1.66
CA GLY A 7 -18.43 -4.31 2.70
C GLY A 7 -18.01 -5.74 2.44
N VAL A 8 -17.99 -6.54 3.49
CA VAL A 8 -17.72 -7.98 3.43
C VAL A 8 -19.05 -8.72 3.57
N ALA A 9 -19.21 -9.80 2.82
CA ALA A 9 -20.34 -10.71 2.90
C ALA A 9 -19.85 -12.15 3.14
N GLY A 10 -20.35 -12.79 4.18
CA GLY A 10 -20.04 -14.18 4.52
C GLY A 10 -21.03 -15.19 3.92
N ASN A 11 -22.16 -14.70 3.40
CA ASN A 11 -23.19 -15.54 2.81
C ASN A 11 -24.00 -14.76 1.75
N ARG A 12 -24.89 -15.48 1.04
CA ARG A 12 -25.66 -14.91 -0.08
C ARG A 12 -26.64 -13.80 0.35
N SER A 13 -27.21 -13.88 1.55
CA SER A 13 -28.14 -12.85 2.05
C SER A 13 -27.41 -11.55 2.32
N GLU A 14 -26.28 -11.62 3.04
CA GLU A 14 -25.41 -10.48 3.29
C GLU A 14 -24.89 -9.87 1.98
N LEU A 15 -24.52 -10.72 1.00
CA LEU A 15 -24.08 -10.26 -0.30
C LEU A 15 -25.14 -9.40 -0.99
N SER A 16 -26.41 -9.82 -0.99
CA SER A 16 -27.51 -9.05 -1.57
C SER A 16 -27.68 -7.68 -0.91
N GLU A 17 -27.57 -7.62 0.42
CA GLU A 17 -27.62 -6.36 1.17
C GLU A 17 -26.45 -5.43 0.80
N ARG A 18 -25.22 -5.98 0.73
CA ARG A 18 -24.02 -5.21 0.37
C ARG A 18 -24.07 -4.71 -1.06
N ILE A 19 -24.59 -5.49 -2.00
CA ILE A 19 -24.84 -5.04 -3.38
C ILE A 19 -25.77 -3.83 -3.40
N GLY A 20 -26.89 -3.87 -2.68
CA GLY A 20 -27.80 -2.73 -2.58
C GLY A 20 -27.13 -1.47 -2.09
N THR A 21 -26.29 -1.58 -1.05
CA THR A 21 -25.52 -0.46 -0.49
C THR A 21 -24.48 0.07 -1.50
N ALA A 22 -23.80 -0.83 -2.20
CA ALA A 22 -22.76 -0.44 -3.18
C ALA A 22 -23.37 0.25 -4.40
N ILE A 23 -24.47 -0.26 -4.96
CA ILE A 23 -25.17 0.34 -6.11
C ILE A 23 -25.72 1.73 -5.78
N ALA A 24 -26.17 1.95 -4.53
CA ALA A 24 -26.60 3.28 -4.08
C ALA A 24 -25.44 4.31 -4.05
N THR A 25 -24.20 3.83 -4.05
CA THR A 25 -23.00 4.67 -4.00
C THR A 25 -22.39 4.92 -5.39
N ASP A 26 -22.33 3.88 -6.24
CA ASP A 26 -21.76 3.96 -7.60
C ASP A 26 -22.52 3.04 -8.56
N ARG A 27 -22.44 3.35 -9.86
CA ARG A 27 -23.04 2.54 -10.95
C ARG A 27 -22.31 1.23 -11.20
N GLN A 28 -21.07 1.12 -10.78
CA GLN A 28 -20.24 -0.07 -10.91
C GLN A 28 -19.96 -0.67 -9.54
N VAL A 29 -20.06 -1.99 -9.44
CA VAL A 29 -19.77 -2.73 -8.21
C VAL A 29 -18.66 -3.74 -8.51
N LEU A 30 -17.59 -3.67 -7.73
CA LEU A 30 -16.50 -4.61 -7.77
C LEU A 30 -16.77 -5.75 -6.78
N PHE A 31 -16.58 -6.98 -7.22
CA PHE A 31 -16.65 -8.19 -6.40
C PHE A 31 -15.27 -8.83 -6.33
N GLU A 32 -14.77 -8.98 -5.14
CA GLU A 32 -13.45 -9.55 -4.89
C GLU A 32 -13.53 -10.66 -3.83
N PRO A 33 -12.70 -11.70 -3.94
CA PRO A 33 -12.56 -12.64 -2.83
C PRO A 33 -11.97 -11.94 -1.60
N LEU A 34 -12.48 -12.28 -0.42
CA LEU A 34 -11.87 -11.82 0.83
C LEU A 34 -10.55 -12.56 1.05
N ILE A 35 -9.46 -11.88 0.81
CA ILE A 35 -8.12 -12.40 1.06
C ILE A 35 -7.77 -12.18 2.53
N ARG A 36 -7.34 -13.26 3.20
CA ARG A 36 -6.76 -13.22 4.54
C ARG A 36 -5.26 -13.36 4.43
N GLY A 37 -4.52 -12.43 4.99
CA GLY A 37 -3.07 -12.41 4.89
C GLY A 37 -2.47 -11.18 5.55
N ARG A 38 -1.14 -11.12 5.57
CA ARG A 38 -0.41 -9.95 6.04
C ARG A 38 -0.55 -8.82 5.01
N GLU A 39 -0.76 -7.60 5.47
CA GLU A 39 -0.85 -6.42 4.60
C GLU A 39 0.55 -5.83 4.41
N ILE A 40 1.07 -5.91 3.19
CA ILE A 40 2.43 -5.44 2.84
C ILE A 40 2.31 -4.30 1.83
N GLU A 41 2.98 -3.19 2.12
CA GLU A 41 2.98 -2.01 1.27
C GLU A 41 4.41 -1.71 0.77
N VAL A 42 4.54 -1.37 -0.50
CA VAL A 42 5.80 -0.97 -1.14
C VAL A 42 5.64 0.41 -1.77
N GLY A 43 6.47 1.36 -1.35
CA GLY A 43 6.56 2.67 -1.99
C GLY A 43 7.39 2.58 -3.26
N VAL A 44 6.91 3.19 -4.34
CA VAL A 44 7.71 3.42 -5.55
C VAL A 44 7.86 4.92 -5.73
N LEU A 45 9.10 5.37 -5.92
CA LEU A 45 9.45 6.78 -6.11
C LEU A 45 10.49 6.90 -7.23
N GLU A 46 10.24 7.74 -8.22
CA GLU A 46 11.25 8.05 -9.22
C GLU A 46 12.41 8.80 -8.58
N ASN A 47 13.63 8.41 -8.94
CA ASN A 47 14.85 9.14 -8.56
C ASN A 47 15.05 10.38 -9.42
N ASP A 48 16.14 11.10 -9.21
CA ASP A 48 16.44 12.35 -9.91
C ASP A 48 16.67 12.16 -11.43
N SER A 49 16.91 10.92 -11.87
CA SER A 49 17.00 10.53 -13.29
C SER A 49 15.69 10.03 -13.88
N GLY A 50 14.56 10.11 -13.13
CA GLY A 50 13.26 9.61 -13.57
C GLY A 50 13.12 8.09 -13.55
N VAL A 51 14.05 7.38 -12.89
CA VAL A 51 13.99 5.91 -12.79
C VAL A 51 13.21 5.54 -11.53
N PRO A 52 12.14 4.72 -11.64
CA PRO A 52 11.39 4.28 -10.47
C PRO A 52 12.21 3.30 -9.61
N VAL A 53 12.23 3.56 -8.31
CA VAL A 53 12.93 2.77 -7.29
C VAL A 53 11.90 2.34 -6.24
N ALA A 54 11.93 1.06 -5.87
CA ALA A 54 11.05 0.50 -4.84
C ALA A 54 11.70 0.57 -3.45
N SER A 55 10.89 0.94 -2.47
CA SER A 55 11.29 0.92 -1.05
C SER A 55 11.48 -0.51 -0.53
N PRO A 56 12.14 -0.69 0.62
CA PRO A 56 11.90 -1.88 1.42
C PRO A 56 10.40 -2.05 1.67
N PRO A 57 9.85 -3.29 1.67
CA PRO A 57 8.46 -3.53 2.04
C PRO A 57 8.18 -3.09 3.48
N GLY A 58 7.03 -2.49 3.71
CA GLY A 58 6.49 -2.21 5.03
C GLY A 58 5.27 -3.07 5.31
N GLU A 59 5.02 -3.40 6.56
CA GLU A 59 3.87 -4.16 7.01
C GLU A 59 2.93 -3.29 7.82
N LEU A 60 1.63 -3.41 7.54
CA LEU A 60 0.55 -2.79 8.29
C LEU A 60 -0.14 -3.84 9.14
N PHE A 61 -0.32 -3.56 10.42
CA PHE A 61 -1.04 -4.44 11.34
C PHE A 61 -2.47 -3.95 11.54
N SER A 62 -3.45 -4.81 11.31
CA SER A 62 -4.88 -4.53 11.46
C SER A 62 -5.57 -5.55 12.35
N GLY A 63 -6.63 -5.13 13.08
CA GLY A 63 -7.46 -6.02 13.86
C GLY A 63 -6.75 -6.79 14.96
N ALA A 64 -6.93 -8.13 15.01
CA ALA A 64 -6.35 -9.00 16.04
C ALA A 64 -4.82 -9.05 15.98
N ASP A 65 -4.24 -9.01 14.79
CA ASP A 65 -2.79 -9.03 14.57
C ASP A 65 -2.11 -7.82 15.22
N PHE A 66 -2.82 -6.71 15.30
CA PHE A 66 -2.35 -5.50 15.97
C PHE A 66 -2.15 -5.69 17.48
N TYR A 67 -3.06 -6.38 18.17
CA TYR A 67 -2.93 -6.64 19.61
C TYR A 67 -1.75 -7.58 19.91
N ASP A 68 -1.53 -8.59 19.09
CA ASP A 68 -0.39 -9.50 19.23
C ASP A 68 0.93 -8.78 18.98
N TYR A 69 0.96 -7.83 18.06
CA TYR A 69 2.13 -7.02 17.76
C TYR A 69 2.44 -6.01 18.87
N GLU A 70 1.44 -5.31 19.40
CA GLU A 70 1.61 -4.41 20.55
C GLU A 70 2.19 -5.12 21.77
N THR A 71 1.76 -6.35 22.02
CA THR A 71 2.25 -7.18 23.12
C THR A 71 3.74 -7.49 22.99
N LYS A 72 4.26 -7.61 21.77
CA LYS A 72 5.66 -7.96 21.50
C LYS A 72 6.57 -6.76 21.31
N TYR A 73 6.09 -5.65 20.76
CA TYR A 73 6.92 -4.54 20.27
C TYR A 73 6.53 -3.15 20.80
N GLY A 74 5.54 -3.06 21.67
CA GLY A 74 5.11 -1.83 22.32
C GLY A 74 3.86 -1.18 21.75
N VAL A 75 3.18 -0.41 22.59
CA VAL A 75 1.88 0.22 22.31
C VAL A 75 1.98 1.25 21.18
N GLY A 76 1.11 1.15 20.18
CA GLY A 76 0.92 2.15 19.10
C GLY A 76 1.64 1.87 17.79
N ALA A 77 2.44 0.80 17.69
CA ALA A 77 3.12 0.45 16.44
C ALA A 77 2.18 -0.28 15.48
N LYS A 78 1.52 0.48 14.60
CA LYS A 78 0.66 -0.10 13.53
C LYS A 78 1.41 -0.48 12.27
N THR A 79 2.72 -0.22 12.21
CA THR A 79 3.54 -0.41 11.01
C THR A 79 4.93 -0.89 11.37
N ARG A 80 5.50 -1.76 10.54
CA ARG A 80 6.89 -2.24 10.63
C ARG A 80 7.61 -2.02 9.31
N ILE A 81 8.73 -1.31 9.31
CA ILE A 81 9.56 -1.05 8.14
C ILE A 81 11.04 -1.25 8.53
N PRO A 82 11.78 -2.12 7.85
CA PRO A 82 11.29 -3.10 6.86
C PRO A 82 10.40 -4.17 7.51
N ALA A 83 9.49 -4.74 6.72
CA ALA A 83 8.68 -5.88 7.10
C ALA A 83 9.55 -7.11 7.40
N ASP A 84 9.10 -7.98 8.30
CA ASP A 84 9.79 -9.23 8.62
C ASP A 84 9.54 -10.28 7.53
N LEU A 85 10.40 -10.26 6.52
CA LEU A 85 10.32 -11.11 5.33
C LEU A 85 11.69 -11.68 5.01
N SER A 86 11.72 -12.83 4.34
CA SER A 86 12.97 -13.34 3.78
C SER A 86 13.51 -12.36 2.72
N PRO A 87 14.83 -12.27 2.52
CA PRO A 87 15.42 -11.42 1.50
C PRO A 87 14.85 -11.65 0.09
N ALA A 88 14.64 -12.93 -0.27
CA ALA A 88 14.08 -13.30 -1.57
C ALA A 88 12.64 -12.81 -1.75
N LEU A 89 11.80 -12.90 -0.71
CA LEU A 89 10.42 -12.42 -0.78
C LEU A 89 10.35 -10.89 -0.79
N SER A 90 11.22 -10.23 -0.03
CA SER A 90 11.34 -8.77 -0.03
C SER A 90 11.70 -8.27 -1.43
N GLU A 91 12.69 -8.87 -2.09
CA GLU A 91 13.08 -8.49 -3.45
C GLU A 91 11.96 -8.77 -4.46
N ARG A 92 11.32 -9.93 -4.37
CA ARG A 92 10.17 -10.25 -5.23
C ARG A 92 9.03 -9.23 -5.11
N LEU A 93 8.69 -8.77 -3.90
CA LEU A 93 7.66 -7.74 -3.68
C LEU A 93 8.06 -6.40 -4.32
N ARG A 94 9.33 -6.02 -4.21
CA ARG A 94 9.88 -4.81 -4.85
C ARG A 94 9.80 -4.89 -6.36
N ASP A 95 10.16 -6.02 -6.96
CA ASP A 95 10.07 -6.24 -8.41
C ASP A 95 8.62 -6.21 -8.90
N LEU A 96 7.71 -6.85 -8.17
CA LEU A 96 6.28 -6.81 -8.47
C LEU A 96 5.70 -5.40 -8.36
N ALA A 97 6.13 -4.62 -7.39
CA ALA A 97 5.71 -3.22 -7.23
C ALA A 97 6.20 -2.36 -8.41
N LEU A 98 7.45 -2.52 -8.84
CA LEU A 98 7.99 -1.84 -10.01
C LEU A 98 7.28 -2.26 -11.29
N LEU A 99 6.96 -3.54 -11.43
CA LEU A 99 6.19 -4.06 -12.56
C LEU A 99 4.79 -3.44 -12.61
N ALA A 100 4.06 -3.46 -11.50
CA ALA A 100 2.73 -2.87 -11.39
C ALA A 100 2.74 -1.37 -11.71
N PHE A 101 3.69 -0.63 -11.14
CA PHE A 101 3.89 0.80 -11.38
C PHE A 101 4.04 1.12 -12.88
N ARG A 102 4.91 0.35 -13.57
CA ARG A 102 5.17 0.54 -15.01
C ARG A 102 3.98 0.10 -15.87
N THR A 103 3.38 -1.05 -15.56
CA THR A 103 2.26 -1.61 -16.33
C THR A 103 1.03 -0.70 -16.31
N LEU A 104 0.77 -0.05 -15.18
CA LEU A 104 -0.33 0.89 -15.02
C LEU A 104 0.00 2.31 -15.48
N GLY A 105 1.20 2.54 -16.03
CA GLY A 105 1.62 3.86 -16.51
C GLY A 105 1.76 4.90 -15.40
N CYS A 106 2.00 4.47 -14.16
CA CYS A 106 2.25 5.39 -13.06
C CYS A 106 3.52 6.21 -13.31
N ARG A 107 3.54 7.44 -12.81
CA ARG A 107 4.69 8.34 -12.89
C ARG A 107 4.96 8.96 -11.53
N HIS A 108 6.23 9.28 -11.30
CA HIS A 108 6.74 9.99 -10.14
C HIS A 108 6.71 9.18 -8.87
N TYR A 109 5.52 8.75 -8.41
CA TYR A 109 5.41 7.97 -7.18
C TYR A 109 4.08 7.21 -7.10
N ALA A 110 4.08 6.12 -6.35
CA ALA A 110 2.88 5.37 -5.97
C ALA A 110 3.16 4.50 -4.75
N ARG A 111 2.12 4.03 -4.08
CA ARG A 111 2.19 2.93 -3.12
C ARG A 111 1.48 1.73 -3.71
N VAL A 112 2.17 0.61 -3.69
CA VAL A 112 1.65 -0.67 -4.17
C VAL A 112 1.37 -1.56 -2.97
N ASP A 113 0.13 -1.99 -2.83
CA ASP A 113 -0.38 -2.70 -1.67
C ASP A 113 -0.61 -4.17 -2.02
N PHE A 114 -0.13 -5.06 -1.17
CA PHE A 114 -0.20 -6.51 -1.34
C PHE A 114 -0.83 -7.17 -0.12
N PHE A 115 -1.56 -8.26 -0.35
CA PHE A 115 -1.77 -9.27 0.66
C PHE A 115 -0.70 -10.37 0.51
N LEU A 116 -0.12 -10.77 1.62
CA LEU A 116 0.75 -11.94 1.67
C LEU A 116 -0.01 -13.09 2.32
N SER A 117 -0.52 -14.02 1.49
CA SER A 117 -1.28 -15.18 1.92
C SER A 117 -0.51 -16.45 1.58
N ASP A 118 -0.31 -17.33 2.57
CA ASP A 118 0.45 -18.59 2.44
C ASP A 118 1.83 -18.41 1.79
N GLY A 119 2.49 -17.29 2.09
CA GLY A 119 3.81 -16.94 1.53
C GLY A 119 3.79 -16.42 0.09
N ALA A 120 2.61 -16.32 -0.54
CA ALA A 120 2.44 -15.80 -1.89
C ALA A 120 1.96 -14.34 -1.87
N PRO A 121 2.63 -13.40 -2.57
CA PRO A 121 2.16 -12.04 -2.72
C PRO A 121 0.99 -11.97 -3.72
N ILE A 122 -0.09 -11.33 -3.31
CA ILE A 122 -1.27 -11.04 -4.13
C ILE A 122 -1.36 -9.51 -4.22
N LEU A 123 -1.29 -8.96 -5.43
CA LEU A 123 -1.46 -7.53 -5.65
C LEU A 123 -2.91 -7.15 -5.32
N ASN A 124 -3.08 -6.19 -4.43
CA ASN A 124 -4.37 -5.64 -4.05
C ASN A 124 -4.68 -4.37 -4.86
N GLU A 125 -3.92 -3.31 -4.63
CA GLU A 125 -4.15 -2.04 -5.33
C GLU A 125 -2.85 -1.26 -5.57
N VAL A 126 -2.92 -0.29 -6.48
CA VAL A 126 -1.89 0.73 -6.68
C VAL A 126 -2.49 2.09 -6.35
N ASN A 127 -1.99 2.71 -5.31
CA ASN A 127 -2.42 4.02 -4.85
C ASN A 127 -1.50 5.11 -5.44
N ALA A 128 -1.99 5.80 -6.47
CA ALA A 128 -1.23 6.83 -7.18
C ALA A 128 -1.15 8.17 -6.41
N LEU A 129 -1.97 8.36 -5.38
CA LEU A 129 -1.95 9.53 -4.50
C LEU A 129 -1.97 9.11 -3.02
N PRO A 130 -0.92 8.41 -2.54
CA PRO A 130 -0.86 7.97 -1.16
C PRO A 130 -0.81 9.15 -0.19
N GLY A 131 -1.34 8.95 1.00
CA GLY A 131 -1.34 9.98 2.05
C GLY A 131 0.07 10.45 2.39
N LEU A 132 0.21 11.76 2.65
CA LEU A 132 1.48 12.44 2.95
C LEU A 132 1.49 13.05 4.37
N THR A 133 0.83 12.42 5.34
CA THR A 133 0.92 12.83 6.74
C THR A 133 2.05 12.06 7.44
N ASP A 134 2.44 12.52 8.62
CA ASP A 134 3.41 11.85 9.50
C ASP A 134 3.01 10.40 9.87
N LYS A 135 1.69 10.12 9.87
CA LYS A 135 1.13 8.80 10.15
C LYS A 135 1.02 7.91 8.93
N SER A 136 1.11 8.49 7.73
CA SER A 136 0.95 7.76 6.47
C SER A 136 2.15 6.86 6.20
N MET A 137 1.89 5.70 5.57
CA MET A 137 2.92 4.71 5.27
C MET A 137 3.92 5.21 4.22
N PHE A 138 3.45 5.89 3.16
CA PHE A 138 4.33 6.28 2.06
C PHE A 138 5.52 7.18 2.49
N PRO A 139 5.35 8.22 3.33
CA PRO A 139 6.49 8.98 3.86
C PRO A 139 7.47 8.13 4.68
N LYS A 140 6.98 7.14 5.41
CA LYS A 140 7.84 6.22 6.17
C LYS A 140 8.64 5.30 5.25
N LEU A 141 8.02 4.80 4.17
CA LEU A 141 8.69 4.01 3.13
C LEU A 141 9.75 4.86 2.39
N ALA A 142 9.43 6.11 2.06
CA ALA A 142 10.40 7.04 1.48
C ALA A 142 11.60 7.30 2.42
N LEU A 143 11.34 7.48 3.71
CA LEU A 143 12.41 7.62 4.71
C LEU A 143 13.31 6.37 4.75
N ALA A 144 12.74 5.18 4.65
CA ALA A 144 13.51 3.92 4.58
C ALA A 144 14.35 3.79 3.29
N MET A 145 14.03 4.57 2.24
CA MET A 145 14.86 4.73 1.04
C MET A 145 15.94 5.82 1.20
N GLY A 146 16.06 6.45 2.37
CA GLY A 146 16.96 7.59 2.58
C GLY A 146 16.41 8.94 2.11
N VAL A 147 15.10 9.04 1.84
CA VAL A 147 14.42 10.28 1.42
C VAL A 147 13.60 10.86 2.58
N PRO A 148 14.14 11.81 3.36
CA PRO A 148 13.41 12.44 4.46
C PRO A 148 12.21 13.24 3.96
N PHE A 149 11.20 13.44 4.81
CA PHE A 149 9.95 14.08 4.42
C PHE A 149 10.12 15.45 3.71
N PRO A 150 10.98 16.39 4.16
CA PRO A 150 11.18 17.63 3.43
C PRO A 150 11.80 17.44 2.02
N ALA A 151 12.65 16.43 1.84
CA ALA A 151 13.21 16.09 0.52
C ALA A 151 12.13 15.43 -0.37
N LEU A 152 11.31 14.56 0.20
CA LEU A 152 10.16 13.98 -0.50
C LEU A 152 9.24 15.08 -1.04
N VAL A 153 8.81 16.01 -0.20
CA VAL A 153 7.92 17.11 -0.61
C VAL A 153 8.56 17.96 -1.72
N ARG A 154 9.82 18.33 -1.59
CA ARG A 154 10.54 19.07 -2.64
C ARG A 154 10.55 18.32 -3.97
N ARG A 155 10.81 17.01 -3.94
CA ARG A 155 10.81 16.15 -5.13
C ARG A 155 9.44 16.10 -5.79
N LEU A 156 8.36 15.90 -5.00
CA LEU A 156 6.99 15.88 -5.53
C LEU A 156 6.59 17.23 -6.15
N VAL A 157 7.00 18.34 -5.55
CA VAL A 157 6.78 19.69 -6.12
C VAL A 157 7.56 19.86 -7.42
N SER A 158 8.80 19.36 -7.49
CA SER A 158 9.62 19.40 -8.71
C SER A 158 8.94 18.63 -9.85
N PHE A 159 8.47 17.44 -9.61
CA PHE A 159 7.69 16.65 -10.58
C PHE A 159 6.47 17.41 -11.11
N ALA A 160 5.70 18.02 -10.22
CA ALA A 160 4.50 18.79 -10.60
C ALA A 160 4.83 20.02 -11.48
N ARG A 161 6.07 20.54 -11.41
CA ARG A 161 6.55 21.66 -12.22
C ARG A 161 7.17 21.22 -13.56
N GLY A 162 7.15 19.93 -13.88
CA GLY A 162 7.77 19.39 -15.09
C GLY A 162 9.30 19.34 -15.04
N GLY A 163 9.89 19.52 -13.86
CA GLY A 163 11.32 19.34 -13.62
C GLY A 163 11.65 17.86 -13.38
N ALA A 164 12.80 17.40 -13.87
CA ALA A 164 13.47 16.27 -13.24
C ALA A 164 13.80 16.66 -11.80
N ALA A 165 13.68 15.72 -10.87
CA ALA A 165 13.91 15.97 -9.45
C ALA A 165 15.36 16.39 -9.18
#